data_a3fa204ff12382e351df58236cf12faa
#
_entry.id   a3fa204ff12382e351df58236cf12faa
#
_cell.length_a   1.000
_cell.length_b   1.000
_cell.length_c   1.000
_cell.angle_alpha   90.00
_cell.angle_beta   90.00
_cell.angle_gamma   90.00
#
_symmetry.space_group_name_H-M   'P 1'
#
loop_
_entity.id
_entity.type
_entity.pdbx_description
1 polymer ?
#
loop_
_entity_poly.entity_id
_entity_poly.type
_entity_poly.pdbx_seq_one_letter_code
_entity_poly.pdbx_strand_id
1 'polypeptide(L)'
;MIAHRGLSGIKRENTVAAFDLAGEHSYFGIETDVHVTSDNKYVIIHDSFTSRVSATSYLVEKTPLDTLRKVKLYAKSKEGGEKETRIPTLEEYVLSLKEHGKVGVLEMKNHFEEQEVWDMCAEIERLGYMDHIIFISFYLENLVALRKKYPLQPAQYLTLHYNKNVLKTLIEHKLDIDINFRALRPKAVREMHENGIKVNCWTVDWKPVARWLVKMGVDYITTNILE
;
A
#
# COMPACT_ATOMS: atom_id res chain seq x y z
N MET A 1 -10.20 -1.84 9.42
CA MET A 1 -10.09 -0.96 8.24
C MET A 1 -8.63 -0.62 7.99
N ILE A 2 -8.24 -0.38 6.74
CA ILE A 2 -6.91 0.09 6.32
C ILE A 2 -7.07 1.48 5.70
N ALA A 3 -6.26 2.45 6.11
CA ALA A 3 -6.30 3.80 5.58
C ALA A 3 -5.56 3.86 4.23
N HIS A 4 -6.27 4.08 3.12
CA HIS A 4 -5.74 4.13 1.75
C HIS A 4 -4.89 5.38 1.53
N ARG A 5 -3.58 5.19 1.30
CA ARG A 5 -2.60 6.28 1.17
C ARG A 5 -2.59 7.22 2.36
N GLY A 6 -2.73 6.65 3.58
CA GLY A 6 -3.07 7.37 4.78
C GLY A 6 -4.54 7.77 4.84
N LEU A 7 -4.92 8.69 5.72
CA LEU A 7 -6.29 9.24 5.79
C LEU A 7 -6.50 10.25 4.65
N SER A 8 -6.42 9.74 3.41
CA SER A 8 -6.40 10.54 2.18
C SER A 8 -7.71 11.24 1.87
N GLY A 9 -8.80 10.84 2.51
CA GLY A 9 -10.07 11.59 2.48
C GLY A 9 -9.96 12.99 3.07
N ILE A 10 -9.03 13.21 4.01
CA ILE A 10 -8.85 14.47 4.76
C ILE A 10 -7.54 15.17 4.39
N LYS A 11 -6.41 14.46 4.36
CA LYS A 11 -5.08 14.99 4.03
C LYS A 11 -4.66 14.61 2.60
N ARG A 12 -3.59 15.22 2.09
CA ARG A 12 -3.01 14.82 0.80
C ARG A 12 -2.55 13.35 0.89
N GLU A 13 -2.99 12.53 -0.05
CA GLU A 13 -2.59 11.13 -0.18
C GLU A 13 -1.06 10.96 -0.15
N ASN A 14 -0.59 9.83 0.38
CA ASN A 14 0.82 9.45 0.37
C ASN A 14 1.73 10.53 0.97
N THR A 15 1.32 11.13 2.08
CA THR A 15 2.12 12.11 2.83
C THR A 15 2.20 11.75 4.30
N VAL A 16 3.27 12.17 4.96
CA VAL A 16 3.44 11.96 6.42
C VAL A 16 2.23 12.50 7.19
N ALA A 17 1.67 13.65 6.79
CA ALA A 17 0.48 14.20 7.42
C ALA A 17 -0.76 13.29 7.31
N ALA A 18 -0.90 12.55 6.19
CA ALA A 18 -1.99 11.58 6.02
C ALA A 18 -1.74 10.30 6.83
N PHE A 19 -0.49 9.89 6.98
CA PHE A 19 -0.10 8.73 7.78
C PHE A 19 -0.27 9.01 9.27
N ASP A 20 0.25 10.13 9.77
CA ASP A 20 0.12 10.52 11.18
C ASP A 20 -1.36 10.63 11.55
N LEU A 21 -2.18 11.31 10.72
CA LEU A 21 -3.61 11.43 10.98
C LEU A 21 -4.31 10.05 11.00
N ALA A 22 -3.97 9.14 10.07
CA ALA A 22 -4.48 7.77 10.11
C ALA A 22 -4.00 7.01 11.36
N GLY A 23 -2.78 7.29 11.80
CA GLY A 23 -2.19 6.73 13.02
C GLY A 23 -2.95 7.07 14.29
N GLU A 24 -3.47 8.30 14.39
CA GLU A 24 -4.28 8.80 15.51
C GLU A 24 -5.69 8.17 15.57
N HIS A 25 -6.12 7.49 14.52
CA HIS A 25 -7.43 6.87 14.40
C HIS A 25 -7.42 5.35 14.61
N SER A 26 -8.58 4.70 14.62
CA SER A 26 -8.75 3.26 14.92
C SER A 26 -8.34 2.31 13.78
N TYR A 27 -7.73 2.79 12.69
CA TYR A 27 -7.28 1.94 11.59
C TYR A 27 -6.33 0.84 12.05
N PHE A 28 -6.51 -0.37 11.55
CA PHE A 28 -5.60 -1.49 11.73
C PHE A 28 -4.23 -1.22 11.08
N GLY A 29 -4.26 -0.64 9.88
CA GLY A 29 -3.06 -0.38 9.11
C GLY A 29 -3.21 0.83 8.20
N ILE A 30 -2.09 1.23 7.62
CA ILE A 30 -1.97 2.35 6.68
C ILE A 30 -1.38 1.81 5.39
N GLU A 31 -2.10 1.99 4.30
CA GLU A 31 -1.63 1.61 2.98
C GLU A 31 -0.90 2.77 2.33
N THR A 32 0.09 2.46 1.50
CA THR A 32 0.86 3.43 0.71
C THR A 32 1.50 2.79 -0.51
N ASP A 33 1.97 3.64 -1.44
CA ASP A 33 2.53 3.28 -2.73
C ASP A 33 4.01 3.63 -2.81
N VAL A 34 4.89 2.65 -3.11
CA VAL A 34 6.33 2.86 -3.23
C VAL A 34 6.84 2.68 -4.65
N HIS A 35 7.73 3.58 -5.08
CA HIS A 35 8.52 3.49 -6.30
C HIS A 35 10.01 3.50 -6.00
N VAL A 36 10.81 2.91 -6.91
CA VAL A 36 12.27 3.06 -6.93
C VAL A 36 12.65 4.27 -7.78
N THR A 37 13.54 5.11 -7.28
CA THR A 37 14.06 6.29 -7.99
C THR A 37 15.24 5.93 -8.89
N SER A 38 15.70 6.85 -9.76
CA SER A 38 16.83 6.59 -10.64
C SER A 38 18.19 6.40 -9.93
N ASP A 39 18.28 6.74 -8.66
CA ASP A 39 19.42 6.54 -7.77
C ASP A 39 19.20 5.44 -6.72
N ASN A 40 18.28 4.48 -7.03
CA ASN A 40 17.96 3.31 -6.22
C ASN A 40 17.55 3.67 -4.77
N LYS A 41 16.70 4.71 -4.63
CA LYS A 41 16.05 5.09 -3.38
C LYS A 41 14.55 4.82 -3.46
N TYR A 42 13.90 4.71 -2.31
CA TYR A 42 12.48 4.42 -2.23
C TYR A 42 11.69 5.68 -1.87
N VAL A 43 10.69 5.99 -2.69
CA VAL A 43 9.88 7.21 -2.57
C VAL A 43 8.39 6.84 -2.58
N ILE A 44 7.62 7.57 -1.80
CA ILE A 44 6.20 7.30 -1.60
C ILE A 44 5.36 8.21 -2.48
N ILE A 45 4.77 7.65 -3.53
CA ILE A 45 3.86 8.34 -4.45
C ILE A 45 3.08 7.30 -5.26
N HIS A 46 1.83 7.59 -5.66
CA HIS A 46 1.03 6.63 -6.41
C HIS A 46 1.37 6.53 -7.90
N ASP A 47 1.42 7.68 -8.59
CA ASP A 47 1.55 7.70 -10.04
C ASP A 47 3.02 7.66 -10.47
N SER A 48 3.28 7.14 -11.66
CA SER A 48 4.61 7.21 -12.28
C SER A 48 5.05 8.65 -12.57
N PHE A 49 4.12 9.62 -12.60
CA PHE A 49 4.42 11.05 -12.79
C PHE A 49 3.89 11.89 -11.62
N THR A 50 4.65 12.94 -11.25
CA THR A 50 4.25 13.83 -10.15
C THR A 50 3.13 14.80 -10.50
N SER A 51 2.75 14.95 -11.77
CA SER A 51 1.87 16.02 -12.30
C SER A 51 0.44 16.02 -11.76
N ARG A 52 -0.11 14.88 -11.34
CA ARG A 52 -1.46 14.85 -10.75
C ARG A 52 -1.52 15.51 -9.37
N VAL A 53 -0.43 15.45 -8.63
CA VAL A 53 -0.36 15.92 -7.23
C VAL A 53 0.54 17.14 -7.04
N SER A 54 1.17 17.66 -8.10
CA SER A 54 2.05 18.83 -8.06
C SER A 54 2.00 19.65 -9.37
N ALA A 55 2.55 20.85 -9.33
CA ALA A 55 2.69 21.70 -10.52
C ALA A 55 3.81 21.28 -11.47
N THR A 56 4.66 20.33 -11.05
CA THR A 56 5.79 19.81 -11.84
C THR A 56 5.48 18.40 -12.34
N SER A 57 6.07 18.01 -13.48
CA SER A 57 5.91 16.67 -14.05
C SER A 57 7.27 16.01 -14.17
N TYR A 58 7.58 15.13 -13.21
CA TYR A 58 8.75 14.26 -13.25
C TYR A 58 8.30 12.81 -13.38
N LEU A 59 9.00 12.03 -14.21
CA LEU A 59 8.88 10.57 -14.22
C LEU A 59 9.66 10.03 -13.02
N VAL A 60 8.94 9.51 -12.02
CA VAL A 60 9.47 9.15 -10.70
C VAL A 60 10.69 8.24 -10.81
N GLU A 61 10.58 7.15 -11.57
CA GLU A 61 11.62 6.13 -11.72
C GLU A 61 12.86 6.60 -12.52
N LYS A 62 12.79 7.76 -13.17
CA LYS A 62 13.90 8.36 -13.92
C LYS A 62 14.44 9.64 -13.27
N THR A 63 13.99 9.92 -12.03
CA THR A 63 14.36 11.13 -11.29
C THR A 63 15.01 10.74 -9.97
N PRO A 64 16.17 11.37 -9.60
CA PRO A 64 16.81 11.11 -8.31
C PRO A 64 15.95 11.59 -7.14
N LEU A 65 16.07 10.93 -5.99
CA LEU A 65 15.32 11.23 -4.77
C LEU A 65 15.43 12.71 -4.37
N ASP A 66 16.62 13.29 -4.38
CA ASP A 66 16.83 14.70 -4.01
C ASP A 66 16.04 15.69 -4.86
N THR A 67 15.78 15.37 -6.13
CA THR A 67 14.93 16.18 -7.01
C THR A 67 13.46 15.98 -6.67
N LEU A 68 13.02 14.75 -6.45
CA LEU A 68 11.64 14.44 -6.06
C LEU A 68 11.29 15.07 -4.71
N ARG A 69 12.22 15.12 -3.77
CA ARG A 69 12.05 15.74 -2.45
C ARG A 69 11.84 17.27 -2.52
N LYS A 70 12.23 17.92 -3.60
CA LYS A 70 11.99 19.36 -3.85
C LYS A 70 10.62 19.65 -4.48
N VAL A 71 9.94 18.60 -4.98
CA VAL A 71 8.59 18.73 -5.54
C VAL A 71 7.62 19.14 -4.45
N LYS A 72 6.90 20.23 -4.67
CA LYS A 72 5.85 20.69 -3.75
C LYS A 72 4.51 20.12 -4.18
N LEU A 73 3.93 19.27 -3.33
CA LEU A 73 2.60 18.72 -3.54
C LEU A 73 1.51 19.76 -3.26
N TYR A 74 0.38 19.63 -3.94
CA TYR A 74 -0.82 20.41 -3.61
C TYR A 74 -1.37 19.95 -2.26
N ALA A 75 -1.38 20.83 -1.27
CA ALA A 75 -2.01 20.55 0.02
C ALA A 75 -3.52 20.36 -0.14
N LYS A 76 -4.09 19.45 0.64
CA LYS A 76 -5.54 19.26 0.76
C LYS A 76 -6.11 20.00 1.95
N SER A 77 -5.28 20.26 2.96
CA SER A 77 -5.63 21.06 4.14
C SER A 77 -4.67 22.24 4.31
N LYS A 78 -5.15 23.34 4.96
CA LYS A 78 -4.32 24.51 5.27
C LYS A 78 -3.32 24.24 6.40
N GLU A 79 -3.54 23.20 7.20
CA GLU A 79 -2.80 22.90 8.44
C GLU A 79 -1.68 21.88 8.27
N GLY A 80 -1.57 21.25 7.08
CA GLY A 80 -0.65 20.12 6.87
C GLY A 80 0.84 20.48 6.79
N GLY A 81 1.17 21.76 6.53
CA GLY A 81 2.55 22.22 6.46
C GLY A 81 3.43 21.41 5.49
N GLU A 82 4.71 21.26 5.83
CA GLU A 82 5.65 20.46 5.02
C GLU A 82 5.31 18.97 5.01
N LYS A 83 4.76 18.42 6.08
CA LYS A 83 4.35 17.03 6.17
C LYS A 83 3.28 16.65 5.13
N GLU A 84 2.46 17.61 4.67
CA GLU A 84 1.43 17.39 3.63
C GLU A 84 1.89 17.78 2.23
N THR A 85 2.97 18.54 2.10
CA THR A 85 3.39 19.11 0.81
C THR A 85 4.68 18.53 0.24
N ARG A 86 5.26 17.52 0.88
CA ARG A 86 6.49 16.87 0.45
C ARG A 86 6.24 15.39 0.14
N ILE A 87 6.85 14.88 -0.93
CA ILE A 87 6.86 13.45 -1.24
C ILE A 87 7.70 12.72 -0.18
N PRO A 88 7.14 11.75 0.60
CA PRO A 88 7.89 11.04 1.63
C PRO A 88 8.88 10.03 1.06
N THR A 89 9.87 9.66 1.88
CA THR A 89 10.69 8.46 1.69
C THR A 89 10.02 7.25 2.32
N LEU A 90 10.50 6.05 2.00
CA LEU A 90 10.10 4.81 2.68
C LEU A 90 10.38 4.89 4.18
N GLU A 91 11.55 5.43 4.58
CA GLU A 91 11.90 5.61 5.98
C GLU A 91 10.90 6.49 6.74
N GLU A 92 10.49 7.63 6.17
CA GLU A 92 9.49 8.52 6.79
C GLU A 92 8.14 7.83 6.99
N TYR A 93 7.72 6.99 6.01
CA TYR A 93 6.51 6.18 6.16
C TYR A 93 6.64 5.16 7.30
N VAL A 94 7.72 4.37 7.31
CA VAL A 94 7.94 3.34 8.35
C VAL A 94 8.05 3.95 9.74
N LEU A 95 8.69 5.12 9.87
CA LEU A 95 8.78 5.82 11.15
C LEU A 95 7.41 6.30 11.64
N SER A 96 6.55 6.81 10.75
CA SER A 96 5.18 7.19 11.12
C SER A 96 4.36 5.96 11.57
N LEU A 97 4.49 4.82 10.87
CA LEU A 97 3.85 3.56 11.31
C LEU A 97 4.30 3.16 12.72
N LYS A 98 5.61 3.23 12.95
CA LYS A 98 6.24 2.83 14.22
C LYS A 98 5.80 3.72 15.37
N GLU A 99 5.70 5.03 15.15
CA GLU A 99 5.23 6.01 16.14
C GLU A 99 3.81 5.69 16.61
N HIS A 100 2.95 5.26 15.69
CA HIS A 100 1.53 4.99 15.98
C HIS A 100 1.19 3.50 16.19
N GLY A 101 2.16 2.59 16.10
CA GLY A 101 1.95 1.15 16.24
C GLY A 101 1.02 0.55 15.19
N LYS A 102 1.07 1.05 13.94
CA LYS A 102 0.20 0.61 12.84
C LYS A 102 0.87 -0.40 11.92
N VAL A 103 0.10 -1.31 11.36
CA VAL A 103 0.57 -2.20 10.29
C VAL A 103 0.72 -1.39 8.99
N GLY A 104 1.82 -1.57 8.29
CA GLY A 104 2.02 -1.02 6.96
C GLY A 104 1.51 -1.97 5.89
N VAL A 105 0.75 -1.46 4.92
CA VAL A 105 0.38 -2.17 3.70
C VAL A 105 1.08 -1.45 2.54
N LEU A 106 2.14 -2.06 2.02
CA LEU A 106 3.10 -1.39 1.12
C LEU A 106 2.95 -1.91 -0.31
N GLU A 107 2.42 -1.08 -1.21
CA GLU A 107 2.28 -1.41 -2.63
C GLU A 107 3.57 -1.13 -3.40
N MET A 108 4.17 -2.16 -3.99
CA MET A 108 5.21 -2.03 -5.01
C MET A 108 4.55 -1.70 -6.35
N LYS A 109 4.65 -0.43 -6.79
CA LYS A 109 3.82 0.15 -7.87
C LYS A 109 4.18 -0.29 -9.28
N ASN A 110 5.44 -0.59 -9.54
CA ASN A 110 5.93 -1.01 -10.83
C ASN A 110 6.67 -2.33 -10.72
N HIS A 111 7.14 -2.85 -11.81
CA HIS A 111 8.04 -4.00 -11.81
C HIS A 111 9.37 -3.59 -11.18
N PHE A 112 9.70 -4.21 -10.04
CA PHE A 112 10.99 -4.05 -9.35
C PHE A 112 11.92 -5.17 -9.79
N GLU A 113 13.20 -4.85 -9.93
CA GLU A 113 14.23 -5.89 -10.00
C GLU A 113 14.32 -6.64 -8.66
N GLU A 114 14.71 -7.90 -8.71
CA GLU A 114 14.77 -8.75 -7.50
C GLU A 114 15.61 -8.11 -6.38
N GLN A 115 16.74 -7.51 -6.74
CA GLN A 115 17.63 -6.83 -5.78
C GLN A 115 16.95 -5.59 -5.17
N GLU A 116 16.17 -4.85 -5.93
CA GLU A 116 15.43 -3.68 -5.43
C GLU A 116 14.38 -4.09 -4.37
N VAL A 117 13.69 -5.23 -4.58
CA VAL A 117 12.77 -5.77 -3.56
C VAL A 117 13.54 -6.11 -2.28
N TRP A 118 14.70 -6.73 -2.40
CA TRP A 118 15.49 -7.15 -1.23
C TRP A 118 16.15 -5.98 -0.49
N ASP A 119 16.59 -4.95 -1.21
CA ASP A 119 17.16 -3.73 -0.63
C ASP A 119 16.10 -2.92 0.11
N MET A 120 14.87 -2.85 -0.44
CA MET A 120 13.73 -2.26 0.24
C MET A 120 13.40 -2.99 1.55
N CYS A 121 13.36 -4.31 1.53
CA CYS A 121 13.14 -5.11 2.74
C CYS A 121 14.26 -4.89 3.76
N ALA A 122 15.53 -4.84 3.32
CA ALA A 122 16.67 -4.59 4.21
C ALA A 122 16.62 -3.19 4.86
N GLU A 123 16.11 -2.18 4.14
CA GLU A 123 15.86 -0.85 4.72
C GLU A 123 14.81 -0.92 5.83
N ILE A 124 13.71 -1.63 5.61
CA ILE A 124 12.65 -1.83 6.61
C ILE A 124 13.13 -2.65 7.80
N GLU A 125 13.95 -3.70 7.56
CA GLU A 125 14.59 -4.49 8.63
C GLU A 125 15.50 -3.64 9.51
N ARG A 126 16.32 -2.78 8.90
CA ARG A 126 17.19 -1.84 9.61
C ARG A 126 16.40 -0.90 10.53
N LEU A 127 15.18 -0.54 10.14
CA LEU A 127 14.26 0.24 10.96
C LEU A 127 13.56 -0.58 12.05
N GLY A 128 13.71 -1.91 12.05
CA GLY A 128 13.12 -2.82 13.03
C GLY A 128 11.60 -2.90 12.92
N TYR A 129 11.04 -2.91 11.69
CA TYR A 129 9.58 -2.89 11.49
C TYR A 129 9.07 -3.89 10.47
N MET A 130 9.89 -4.80 9.97
CA MET A 130 9.55 -5.76 8.92
C MET A 130 8.35 -6.65 9.28
N ASP A 131 8.25 -7.11 10.52
CA ASP A 131 7.17 -7.98 11.00
C ASP A 131 5.79 -7.29 11.00
N HIS A 132 5.76 -5.97 10.81
CA HIS A 132 4.53 -5.17 10.78
C HIS A 132 4.18 -4.69 9.35
N ILE A 133 4.81 -5.26 8.31
CA ILE A 133 4.55 -4.90 6.92
C ILE A 133 3.85 -6.04 6.19
N ILE A 134 2.81 -5.69 5.45
CA ILE A 134 2.16 -6.53 4.44
C ILE A 134 2.51 -5.93 3.07
N PHE A 135 3.20 -6.70 2.22
CA PHE A 135 3.51 -6.25 0.86
C PHE A 135 2.36 -6.55 -0.09
N ILE A 136 2.08 -5.61 -0.99
CA ILE A 136 1.08 -5.81 -2.02
C ILE A 136 1.63 -5.39 -3.39
N SER A 137 1.19 -6.02 -4.47
CA SER A 137 1.57 -5.65 -5.84
C SER A 137 0.62 -6.23 -6.87
N PHE A 138 0.40 -5.50 -7.96
CA PHE A 138 -0.19 -6.01 -9.21
C PHE A 138 0.80 -6.87 -10.01
N TYR A 139 2.11 -6.70 -9.77
CA TYR A 139 3.16 -7.48 -10.40
C TYR A 139 3.48 -8.70 -9.55
N LEU A 140 3.09 -9.89 -10.03
CA LEU A 140 3.34 -11.14 -9.32
C LEU A 140 4.84 -11.37 -9.10
N GLU A 141 5.67 -10.93 -10.04
CA GLU A 141 7.12 -11.05 -10.02
C GLU A 141 7.74 -10.39 -8.78
N ASN A 142 7.21 -9.23 -8.35
CA ASN A 142 7.63 -8.56 -7.12
C ASN A 142 7.40 -9.43 -5.88
N LEU A 143 6.24 -10.08 -5.82
CA LEU A 143 5.87 -10.95 -4.71
C LEU A 143 6.64 -12.28 -4.74
N VAL A 144 6.97 -12.78 -5.92
CA VAL A 144 7.86 -13.93 -6.09
C VAL A 144 9.29 -13.60 -5.65
N ALA A 145 9.81 -12.43 -6.01
CA ALA A 145 11.12 -11.95 -5.55
C ALA A 145 11.16 -11.82 -4.02
N LEU A 146 10.09 -11.27 -3.41
CA LEU A 146 9.94 -11.22 -1.95
C LEU A 146 10.01 -12.62 -1.33
N ARG A 147 9.24 -13.59 -1.87
CA ARG A 147 9.17 -14.97 -1.36
C ARG A 147 10.50 -15.71 -1.39
N LYS A 148 11.38 -15.42 -2.33
CA LYS A 148 12.72 -16.05 -2.43
C LYS A 148 13.58 -15.80 -1.19
N LYS A 149 13.52 -14.61 -0.62
CA LYS A 149 14.32 -14.22 0.54
C LYS A 149 13.52 -14.21 1.84
N TYR A 150 12.23 -13.88 1.76
CA TYR A 150 11.32 -13.74 2.90
C TYR A 150 10.08 -14.64 2.73
N PRO A 151 10.23 -15.97 2.86
CA PRO A 151 9.17 -16.92 2.49
C PRO A 151 7.90 -16.85 3.36
N LEU A 152 7.99 -16.28 4.57
CA LEU A 152 6.87 -16.15 5.51
C LEU A 152 6.33 -14.72 5.62
N GLN A 153 6.94 -13.74 4.94
CA GLN A 153 6.50 -12.35 4.99
C GLN A 153 5.05 -12.21 4.49
N PRO A 154 4.14 -11.56 5.22
CA PRO A 154 2.79 -11.32 4.72
C PRO A 154 2.80 -10.59 3.37
N ALA A 155 2.06 -11.14 2.41
CA ALA A 155 1.98 -10.56 1.07
C ALA A 155 0.63 -10.88 0.42
N GLN A 156 0.08 -9.91 -0.34
CA GLN A 156 -1.21 -10.02 -1.02
C GLN A 156 -1.04 -9.69 -2.50
N TYR A 157 -1.65 -10.49 -3.35
CA TYR A 157 -1.68 -10.22 -4.79
C TYR A 157 -2.81 -9.25 -5.12
N LEU A 158 -2.45 -8.09 -5.69
CA LEU A 158 -3.41 -7.09 -6.15
C LEU A 158 -4.04 -7.52 -7.47
N THR A 159 -5.36 -7.46 -7.56
CA THR A 159 -6.08 -7.82 -8.78
C THR A 159 -7.41 -7.10 -8.93
N LEU A 160 -7.83 -6.92 -10.19
CA LEU A 160 -9.15 -6.37 -10.53
C LEU A 160 -10.24 -7.45 -10.60
N HIS A 161 -9.86 -8.71 -10.76
CA HIS A 161 -10.78 -9.81 -11.04
C HIS A 161 -10.45 -11.05 -10.25
N TYR A 162 -11.48 -11.86 -9.93
CA TYR A 162 -11.32 -13.18 -9.35
C TYR A 162 -11.73 -14.26 -10.34
N ASN A 163 -10.89 -15.25 -10.49
CA ASN A 163 -11.15 -16.46 -11.29
C ASN A 163 -10.28 -17.62 -10.79
N LYS A 164 -10.44 -18.82 -11.37
CA LYS A 164 -9.69 -20.02 -10.98
C LYS A 164 -8.17 -19.90 -11.16
N ASN A 165 -7.71 -19.11 -12.13
CA ASN A 165 -6.27 -18.92 -12.34
C ASN A 165 -5.69 -18.04 -11.20
N VAL A 166 -6.40 -16.99 -10.80
CA VAL A 166 -6.02 -16.17 -9.66
C VAL A 166 -5.94 -17.05 -8.40
N LEU A 167 -6.96 -17.84 -8.11
CA LEU A 167 -6.95 -18.76 -6.96
C LEU A 167 -5.74 -19.71 -6.99
N LYS A 168 -5.45 -20.31 -8.16
CA LYS A 168 -4.28 -21.17 -8.33
C LYS A 168 -2.98 -20.42 -8.00
N THR A 169 -2.82 -19.21 -8.53
CA THR A 169 -1.65 -18.34 -8.26
C THR A 169 -1.49 -18.06 -6.76
N LEU A 170 -2.59 -17.71 -6.08
CA LEU A 170 -2.55 -17.43 -4.62
C LEU A 170 -2.09 -18.65 -3.82
N ILE A 171 -2.60 -19.83 -4.13
CA ILE A 171 -2.23 -21.10 -3.48
C ILE A 171 -0.77 -21.43 -3.76
N GLU A 172 -0.34 -21.38 -5.03
CA GLU A 172 0.99 -21.75 -5.49
C GLU A 172 2.08 -20.88 -4.81
N HIS A 173 1.83 -19.57 -4.70
CA HIS A 173 2.79 -18.62 -4.13
C HIS A 173 2.53 -18.27 -2.66
N LYS A 174 1.55 -18.93 -2.00
CA LYS A 174 1.16 -18.67 -0.60
C LYS A 174 0.87 -17.19 -0.35
N LEU A 175 0.03 -16.61 -1.18
CA LEU A 175 -0.36 -15.20 -1.14
C LEU A 175 -1.80 -15.05 -0.65
N ASP A 176 -2.05 -14.01 0.10
CA ASP A 176 -3.39 -13.48 0.31
C ASP A 176 -3.83 -12.66 -0.91
N ILE A 177 -5.07 -12.18 -0.93
CA ILE A 177 -5.58 -11.34 -2.03
C ILE A 177 -5.89 -9.93 -1.55
N ASP A 178 -5.58 -8.93 -2.40
CA ASP A 178 -6.12 -7.58 -2.31
C ASP A 178 -6.84 -7.23 -3.61
N ILE A 179 -8.17 -7.11 -3.57
CA ILE A 179 -9.00 -7.13 -4.77
C ILE A 179 -9.96 -5.95 -4.85
N ASN A 180 -10.25 -5.50 -6.07
CA ASN A 180 -11.35 -4.56 -6.29
C ASN A 180 -12.65 -5.14 -5.74
N PHE A 181 -13.28 -4.46 -4.77
CA PHE A 181 -14.47 -4.95 -4.07
C PHE A 181 -15.64 -5.30 -5.00
N ARG A 182 -15.71 -4.69 -6.19
CA ARG A 182 -16.78 -4.97 -7.19
C ARG A 182 -16.67 -6.37 -7.80
N ALA A 183 -15.49 -6.97 -7.75
CA ALA A 183 -15.26 -8.35 -8.22
C ALA A 183 -15.68 -9.41 -7.18
N LEU A 184 -15.87 -9.02 -5.91
CA LEU A 184 -16.19 -9.95 -4.84
C LEU A 184 -17.61 -10.48 -4.91
N ARG A 185 -17.75 -11.75 -4.59
CA ARG A 185 -19.03 -12.48 -4.42
C ARG A 185 -18.90 -13.40 -3.20
N PRO A 186 -19.99 -13.66 -2.46
CA PRO A 186 -19.92 -14.51 -1.25
C PRO A 186 -19.30 -15.89 -1.48
N LYS A 187 -19.54 -16.48 -2.65
CA LYS A 187 -18.93 -17.78 -3.03
C LYS A 187 -17.41 -17.66 -3.16
N ALA A 188 -16.91 -16.59 -3.77
CA ALA A 188 -15.49 -16.38 -3.97
C ALA A 188 -14.77 -16.18 -2.63
N VAL A 189 -15.34 -15.38 -1.70
CA VAL A 189 -14.77 -15.17 -0.36
C VAL A 189 -14.68 -16.49 0.40
N ARG A 190 -15.75 -17.31 0.39
CA ARG A 190 -15.71 -18.65 1.03
C ARG A 190 -14.64 -19.55 0.42
N GLU A 191 -14.56 -19.61 -0.91
CA GLU A 191 -13.57 -20.44 -1.62
C GLU A 191 -12.14 -20.02 -1.26
N MET A 192 -11.86 -18.73 -1.13
CA MET A 192 -10.57 -18.22 -0.67
C MET A 192 -10.29 -18.62 0.79
N HIS A 193 -11.23 -18.44 1.70
CA HIS A 193 -11.09 -18.84 3.10
C HIS A 193 -10.91 -20.36 3.28
N GLU A 194 -11.60 -21.19 2.49
CA GLU A 194 -11.42 -22.66 2.48
C GLU A 194 -9.99 -23.07 2.10
N ASN A 195 -9.26 -22.20 1.38
CA ASN A 195 -7.84 -22.36 1.04
C ASN A 195 -6.89 -21.58 1.96
N GLY A 196 -7.39 -21.02 3.08
CA GLY A 196 -6.59 -20.28 4.05
C GLY A 196 -6.14 -18.88 3.59
N ILE A 197 -6.75 -18.34 2.54
CA ILE A 197 -6.41 -17.05 1.93
C ILE A 197 -7.25 -15.95 2.58
N LYS A 198 -6.61 -14.92 3.12
CA LYS A 198 -7.28 -13.70 3.61
C LYS A 198 -7.65 -12.79 2.46
N VAL A 199 -8.78 -12.09 2.62
CA VAL A 199 -9.34 -11.21 1.60
C VAL A 199 -9.29 -9.76 2.08
N ASN A 200 -8.46 -8.94 1.43
CA ASN A 200 -8.49 -7.50 1.48
C ASN A 200 -9.24 -6.94 0.26
N CYS A 201 -9.86 -5.79 0.37
CA CYS A 201 -10.49 -5.16 -0.80
C CYS A 201 -10.45 -3.62 -0.77
N TRP A 202 -10.39 -3.01 -1.95
CA TRP A 202 -10.24 -1.58 -2.17
C TRP A 202 -11.10 -1.03 -3.31
N THR A 203 -11.35 0.28 -3.43
CA THR A 203 -11.34 1.28 -2.35
C THR A 203 -12.79 1.52 -1.96
N VAL A 204 -13.11 1.40 -0.69
CA VAL A 204 -14.49 1.42 -0.20
C VAL A 204 -14.71 2.64 0.70
N ASP A 205 -15.42 3.64 0.18
CA ASP A 205 -15.68 4.91 0.87
C ASP A 205 -17.16 5.10 1.26
N TRP A 206 -17.99 4.07 1.03
CA TRP A 206 -19.41 4.15 1.32
C TRP A 206 -19.81 3.12 2.38
N LYS A 207 -20.26 3.59 3.54
CA LYS A 207 -20.63 2.76 4.71
C LYS A 207 -21.57 1.57 4.40
N PRO A 208 -22.63 1.69 3.58
CA PRO A 208 -23.47 0.54 3.23
C PRO A 208 -22.71 -0.58 2.51
N VAL A 209 -21.78 -0.23 1.60
CA VAL A 209 -20.92 -1.21 0.91
C VAL A 209 -19.98 -1.86 1.91
N ALA A 210 -19.33 -1.09 2.78
CA ALA A 210 -18.44 -1.64 3.80
C ALA A 210 -19.17 -2.64 4.71
N ARG A 211 -20.40 -2.28 5.18
CA ARG A 211 -21.23 -3.19 5.98
C ARG A 211 -21.59 -4.49 5.25
N TRP A 212 -21.85 -4.40 3.95
CA TRP A 212 -22.14 -5.57 3.13
C TRP A 212 -20.92 -6.47 2.97
N LEU A 213 -19.72 -5.90 2.75
CA LEU A 213 -18.45 -6.63 2.67
C LEU A 213 -18.10 -7.31 4.01
N VAL A 214 -18.29 -6.63 5.13
CA VAL A 214 -18.15 -7.23 6.47
C VAL A 214 -19.07 -8.44 6.65
N LYS A 215 -20.34 -8.34 6.25
CA LYS A 215 -21.29 -9.47 6.29
C LYS A 215 -20.90 -10.61 5.34
N MET A 216 -20.14 -10.32 4.29
CA MET A 216 -19.60 -11.31 3.35
C MET A 216 -18.39 -12.05 3.94
N GLY A 217 -17.77 -11.52 5.00
CA GLY A 217 -16.62 -12.10 5.68
C GLY A 217 -15.27 -11.60 5.17
N VAL A 218 -15.23 -10.43 4.51
CA VAL A 218 -13.95 -9.82 4.07
C VAL A 218 -13.09 -9.47 5.28
N ASP A 219 -11.81 -9.83 5.27
CA ASP A 219 -10.89 -9.68 6.40
C ASP A 219 -10.41 -8.22 6.56
N TYR A 220 -10.13 -7.54 5.45
CA TYR A 220 -9.67 -6.16 5.44
C TYR A 220 -10.42 -5.33 4.39
N ILE A 221 -10.65 -4.07 4.72
CA ILE A 221 -11.25 -3.08 3.81
C ILE A 221 -10.36 -1.85 3.79
N THR A 222 -9.85 -1.51 2.61
CA THR A 222 -9.02 -0.33 2.35
C THR A 222 -9.92 0.83 1.91
N THR A 223 -9.79 1.99 2.58
CA THR A 223 -10.70 3.14 2.45
C THR A 223 -9.96 4.47 2.58
N ASN A 224 -10.50 5.52 1.92
CA ASN A 224 -9.97 6.88 2.06
C ASN A 224 -10.46 7.60 3.33
N ILE A 225 -11.59 7.14 3.94
CA ILE A 225 -12.30 7.97 4.92
C ILE A 225 -13.10 7.19 5.98
N LEU A 226 -13.43 5.91 5.77
CA LEU A 226 -14.27 5.17 6.70
C LEU A 226 -13.47 4.68 7.91
N GLU A 227 -14.08 4.79 9.06
CA GLU A 227 -13.59 4.27 10.34
C GLU A 227 -14.67 3.40 11.02
#